data_8c70d2b36f902ec63e682d1fd786bd08
#
_entry.id   8c70d2b36f902ec63e682d1fd786bd08
#
_cell.length_a   1.000
_cell.length_b   1.000
_cell.length_c   1.000
_cell.angle_alpha   90.00
_cell.angle_beta   90.00
_cell.angle_gamma   90.00
#
_symmetry.space_group_name_H-M   'P 1'
#
loop_
_entity.id
_entity.type
_entity.pdbx_description
1 polymer ?
#
loop_
_entity_poly.entity_id
_entity_poly.type
_entity_poly.pdbx_seq_one_letter_code
_entity_poly.pdbx_strand_id
1 'polypeptide(L)'
;RDVLGSRGLGDVYKRQEMSRQTAFAPALSSHKVCVIDAADRMTVEAANSLLKLLEEPPPNWMFILVASRLERLLPTILSRVIQLRFDQIPLALTQEALNRLGLERPELLARLAGGSLGAAVNLAAADAVSYRDQALEFLEALPLAQPMRYVASQPWLESYDKQGGLLFTEMLLFLARDVLLWKNGLEGQIYNCDCTDRLRRLAASWPASHLKQAADIAQQAYQAIESNAGAKLVLETVVLKTDILRKEER
;
A
#
# COMPACT_ATOMS: atom_id res chain seq x y z
N ARG A 1 0.61 -20.77 17.92
CA ARG A 1 0.31 -19.72 16.92
C ARG A 1 1.63 -19.36 16.25
N ASP A 2 2.07 -20.19 15.28
CA ASP A 2 3.30 -19.93 14.54
C ASP A 2 2.92 -19.26 13.22
N VAL A 3 3.25 -17.96 13.11
CA VAL A 3 3.07 -17.19 11.89
C VAL A 3 4.35 -17.34 11.05
N LEU A 4 4.28 -18.10 9.98
CA LEU A 4 5.37 -18.26 9.02
C LEU A 4 5.38 -17.03 8.07
N GLY A 5 6.10 -15.99 8.48
CA GLY A 5 6.34 -14.81 7.65
C GLY A 5 7.31 -15.10 6.51
N SER A 6 6.97 -14.70 5.28
CA SER A 6 7.76 -14.94 4.07
C SER A 6 8.70 -13.79 3.74
N ARG A 7 10.03 -14.00 3.78
CA ARG A 7 11.01 -13.31 2.93
C ARG A 7 12.06 -14.29 2.49
N GLY A 8 12.16 -14.50 1.18
CA GLY A 8 13.10 -15.28 0.39
C GLY A 8 14.31 -15.89 1.09
N LEU A 9 14.36 -17.17 1.24
CA LEU A 9 15.37 -18.19 1.53
C LEU A 9 14.78 -19.39 2.31
N GLY A 10 13.44 -19.36 2.55
CA GLY A 10 12.77 -20.32 3.41
C GLY A 10 12.01 -21.46 2.72
N ASP A 11 11.94 -21.51 1.39
CA ASP A 11 10.98 -22.40 0.71
C ASP A 11 11.28 -23.90 0.93
N VAL A 12 12.54 -24.32 0.99
CA VAL A 12 12.91 -25.72 1.22
C VAL A 12 12.70 -26.10 2.68
N TYR A 13 13.10 -25.23 3.62
CA TYR A 13 12.90 -25.44 5.06
C TYR A 13 11.41 -25.42 5.45
N LYS A 14 10.65 -24.51 4.87
CA LYS A 14 9.19 -24.39 5.11
C LYS A 14 8.43 -25.60 4.56
N ARG A 15 8.87 -26.18 3.43
CA ARG A 15 8.31 -27.44 2.89
C ARG A 15 8.52 -28.59 3.86
N GLN A 16 9.74 -28.75 4.39
CA GLN A 16 10.06 -29.82 5.34
C GLN A 16 9.31 -29.62 6.66
N GLU A 17 9.19 -28.39 7.12
CA GLU A 17 8.44 -28.06 8.34
C GLU A 17 6.95 -28.30 8.16
N MET A 18 6.34 -27.88 7.05
CA MET A 18 4.94 -28.17 6.74
C MET A 18 4.69 -29.68 6.63
N SER A 19 5.58 -30.43 5.95
CA SER A 19 5.47 -31.89 5.84
C SER A 19 5.67 -32.59 7.18
N ARG A 20 6.51 -32.07 8.08
CA ARG A 20 6.66 -32.57 9.44
C ARG A 20 5.43 -32.29 10.30
N GLN A 21 4.91 -31.09 10.25
CA GLN A 21 3.72 -30.69 11.03
C GLN A 21 2.46 -31.42 10.59
N THR A 22 2.34 -31.79 9.29
CA THR A 22 1.22 -32.60 8.80
C THR A 22 1.24 -34.03 9.31
N ALA A 23 2.39 -34.54 9.76
CA ALA A 23 2.50 -35.89 10.30
C ALA A 23 2.00 -36.06 11.76
N PHE A 24 1.76 -34.95 12.49
CA PHE A 24 1.31 -35.01 13.89
C PHE A 24 -0.20 -34.75 13.99
N ALA A 25 -0.89 -35.59 14.80
CA ALA A 25 -2.29 -35.35 15.14
C ALA A 25 -2.47 -34.05 15.96
N PRO A 26 -3.66 -33.40 15.89
CA PRO A 26 -3.95 -32.22 16.69
C PRO A 26 -3.86 -32.54 18.18
N ALA A 27 -3.04 -31.78 18.95
CA ALA A 27 -2.85 -32.01 20.38
C ALA A 27 -3.89 -31.32 21.28
N LEU A 28 -4.51 -30.21 20.80
CA LEU A 28 -5.37 -29.33 21.62
C LEU A 28 -6.75 -29.08 21.00
N SER A 29 -7.05 -29.58 19.80
CA SER A 29 -8.35 -29.37 19.13
C SER A 29 -8.67 -30.53 18.20
N SER A 30 -9.93 -30.61 17.75
CA SER A 30 -10.35 -31.63 16.77
C SER A 30 -9.83 -31.38 15.35
N HIS A 31 -9.37 -30.14 15.05
CA HIS A 31 -8.92 -29.74 13.72
C HIS A 31 -7.63 -28.92 13.78
N LYS A 32 -6.82 -29.03 12.72
CA LYS A 32 -5.67 -28.15 12.47
C LYS A 32 -5.99 -27.22 11.31
N VAL A 33 -5.63 -25.93 11.46
CA VAL A 33 -5.80 -24.92 10.42
C VAL A 33 -4.43 -24.42 9.98
N CYS A 34 -4.16 -24.51 8.70
CA CYS A 34 -2.97 -23.93 8.08
C CYS A 34 -3.39 -22.71 7.25
N VAL A 35 -2.91 -21.52 7.59
CA VAL A 35 -3.15 -20.28 6.85
C VAL A 35 -1.90 -19.94 6.05
N ILE A 36 -2.02 -19.83 4.74
CA ILE A 36 -0.97 -19.40 3.83
C ILE A 36 -1.33 -18.00 3.36
N ASP A 37 -0.65 -17.00 3.92
CA ASP A 37 -0.83 -15.60 3.54
C ASP A 37 -0.03 -15.26 2.29
N ALA A 38 -0.53 -14.31 1.49
CA ALA A 38 0.04 -13.91 0.20
C ALA A 38 0.32 -15.11 -0.74
N ALA A 39 -0.62 -16.04 -0.84
CA ALA A 39 -0.49 -17.25 -1.66
C ALA A 39 -0.24 -16.95 -3.15
N ASP A 40 -0.66 -15.79 -3.64
CA ASP A 40 -0.38 -15.26 -4.99
C ASP A 40 1.08 -14.85 -5.21
N ARG A 41 1.93 -14.90 -4.16
CA ARG A 41 3.37 -14.64 -4.24
C ARG A 41 4.22 -15.91 -4.15
N MET A 42 3.59 -17.08 -4.07
CA MET A 42 4.31 -18.37 -4.07
C MET A 42 5.02 -18.57 -5.41
N THR A 43 6.21 -19.21 -5.35
CA THR A 43 6.85 -19.73 -6.55
C THR A 43 6.06 -20.91 -7.13
N VAL A 44 6.25 -21.20 -8.41
CA VAL A 44 5.56 -22.33 -9.08
C VAL A 44 5.87 -23.67 -8.37
N GLU A 45 7.11 -23.84 -7.91
CA GLU A 45 7.52 -25.04 -7.19
C GLU A 45 6.84 -25.17 -5.82
N ALA A 46 6.69 -24.04 -5.11
CA ALA A 46 5.96 -24.00 -3.83
C ALA A 46 4.48 -24.33 -4.04
N ALA A 47 3.87 -23.71 -5.03
CA ALA A 47 2.48 -23.95 -5.40
C ALA A 47 2.24 -25.41 -5.79
N ASN A 48 3.11 -26.01 -6.62
CA ASN A 48 3.02 -27.42 -7.00
C ASN A 48 3.17 -28.37 -5.81
N SER A 49 4.03 -28.05 -4.84
CA SER A 49 4.20 -28.86 -3.62
C SER A 49 2.95 -28.88 -2.75
N LEU A 50 2.11 -27.83 -2.82
CA LEU A 50 0.86 -27.73 -2.07
C LEU A 50 -0.25 -28.59 -2.68
N LEU A 51 -0.19 -28.87 -3.99
CA LEU A 51 -1.26 -29.58 -4.69
C LEU A 51 -1.58 -30.95 -4.05
N LYS A 52 -0.57 -31.72 -3.63
CA LYS A 52 -0.79 -33.01 -2.95
C LYS A 52 -1.59 -32.86 -1.66
N LEU A 53 -1.31 -31.80 -0.88
CA LEU A 53 -2.01 -31.53 0.37
C LEU A 53 -3.44 -31.02 0.14
N LEU A 54 -3.71 -30.37 -1.00
CA LEU A 54 -5.03 -29.93 -1.37
C LEU A 54 -5.86 -31.06 -2.00
N GLU A 55 -5.24 -32.03 -2.68
CA GLU A 55 -5.89 -33.22 -3.25
C GLU A 55 -6.29 -34.22 -2.17
N GLU A 56 -5.35 -34.50 -1.27
CA GLU A 56 -5.52 -35.49 -0.20
C GLU A 56 -5.13 -34.86 1.14
N PRO A 57 -5.98 -33.97 1.67
CA PRO A 57 -5.68 -33.32 2.94
C PRO A 57 -5.65 -34.35 4.07
N PRO A 58 -4.65 -34.27 4.98
CA PRO A 58 -4.62 -35.14 6.14
C PRO A 58 -5.90 -35.01 6.97
N PRO A 59 -6.34 -36.05 7.67
CA PRO A 59 -7.56 -36.01 8.48
C PRO A 59 -7.56 -34.82 9.45
N ASN A 60 -8.70 -34.11 9.50
CA ASN A 60 -8.87 -32.95 10.38
C ASN A 60 -7.97 -31.74 10.08
N TRP A 61 -7.47 -31.61 8.84
CA TRP A 61 -6.76 -30.41 8.38
C TRP A 61 -7.68 -29.52 7.54
N MET A 62 -7.50 -28.20 7.72
CA MET A 62 -8.10 -27.17 6.88
C MET A 62 -6.98 -26.26 6.38
N PHE A 63 -6.96 -26.02 5.07
CA PHE A 63 -6.02 -25.07 4.44
C PHE A 63 -6.79 -23.81 4.05
N ILE A 64 -6.28 -22.64 4.45
CA ILE A 64 -6.80 -21.32 4.09
C ILE A 64 -5.71 -20.60 3.31
N LEU A 65 -5.95 -20.33 2.03
CA LEU A 65 -5.06 -19.55 1.19
C LEU A 65 -5.61 -18.13 1.09
N VAL A 66 -4.82 -17.14 1.49
CA VAL A 66 -5.16 -15.72 1.35
C VAL A 66 -4.41 -15.16 0.15
N ALA A 67 -5.13 -14.59 -0.80
CA ALA A 67 -4.55 -14.04 -2.03
C ALA A 67 -5.22 -12.72 -2.41
N SER A 68 -4.42 -11.76 -2.87
CA SER A 68 -4.91 -10.48 -3.37
C SER A 68 -5.22 -10.53 -4.87
N ARG A 69 -4.56 -11.43 -5.62
CA ARG A 69 -4.67 -11.56 -7.08
C ARG A 69 -4.87 -13.02 -7.46
N LEU A 70 -6.12 -13.39 -7.75
CA LEU A 70 -6.47 -14.77 -8.13
C LEU A 70 -5.78 -15.22 -9.42
N GLU A 71 -5.56 -14.30 -10.35
CA GLU A 71 -4.89 -14.55 -11.64
C GLU A 71 -3.43 -14.98 -11.50
N ARG A 72 -2.83 -14.79 -10.33
CA ARG A 72 -1.46 -15.26 -10.03
C ARG A 72 -1.42 -16.64 -9.42
N LEU A 73 -2.55 -17.16 -8.98
CA LEU A 73 -2.63 -18.55 -8.50
C LEU A 73 -2.71 -19.51 -9.67
N LEU A 74 -2.06 -20.66 -9.52
CA LEU A 74 -2.14 -21.71 -10.54
C LEU A 74 -3.59 -22.19 -10.72
N PRO A 75 -4.06 -22.40 -11.95
CA PRO A 75 -5.40 -22.96 -12.19
C PRO A 75 -5.64 -24.29 -11.48
N THR A 76 -4.58 -25.08 -11.30
CA THR A 76 -4.59 -26.34 -10.56
C THR A 76 -4.90 -26.16 -9.08
N ILE A 77 -4.50 -25.05 -8.44
CA ILE A 77 -4.89 -24.71 -7.08
C ILE A 77 -6.36 -24.26 -7.07
N LEU A 78 -6.72 -23.34 -7.98
CA LEU A 78 -8.08 -22.77 -8.03
C LEU A 78 -9.17 -23.85 -8.23
N SER A 79 -8.84 -24.93 -8.93
CA SER A 79 -9.78 -26.06 -9.12
C SER A 79 -9.98 -26.94 -7.87
N ARG A 80 -9.17 -26.78 -6.82
CA ARG A 80 -9.17 -27.62 -5.60
C ARG A 80 -9.53 -26.84 -4.33
N VAL A 81 -9.85 -25.56 -4.45
CA VAL A 81 -10.22 -24.72 -3.32
C VAL A 81 -11.59 -24.12 -3.51
N ILE A 82 -12.29 -23.88 -2.41
CA ILE A 82 -13.51 -23.07 -2.41
C ILE A 82 -13.10 -21.62 -2.32
N GLN A 83 -13.50 -20.83 -3.32
CA GLN A 83 -13.19 -19.40 -3.37
C GLN A 83 -14.20 -18.61 -2.55
N LEU A 84 -13.70 -17.85 -1.57
CA LEU A 84 -14.48 -16.88 -0.81
C LEU A 84 -13.96 -15.49 -1.16
N ARG A 85 -14.83 -14.68 -1.75
CA ARG A 85 -14.49 -13.32 -2.13
C ARG A 85 -14.81 -12.35 -1.00
N PHE A 86 -13.87 -11.49 -0.69
CA PHE A 86 -14.03 -10.38 0.23
C PHE A 86 -13.97 -9.08 -0.56
N ASP A 87 -15.10 -8.40 -0.63
CA ASP A 87 -15.20 -7.09 -1.29
C ASP A 87 -14.81 -5.96 -0.33
N GLN A 88 -14.60 -4.76 -0.89
CA GLN A 88 -14.31 -3.57 -0.11
C GLN A 88 -15.49 -3.23 0.81
N ILE A 89 -15.18 -2.85 2.03
CA ILE A 89 -16.18 -2.38 2.99
C ILE A 89 -16.67 -0.99 2.53
N PRO A 90 -17.99 -0.73 2.49
CA PRO A 90 -18.52 0.58 2.18
C PRO A 90 -17.90 1.69 3.04
N LEU A 91 -17.64 2.85 2.42
CA LEU A 91 -16.97 3.98 3.07
C LEU A 91 -17.60 4.35 4.42
N ALA A 92 -18.94 4.43 4.46
CA ALA A 92 -19.68 4.79 5.68
C ALA A 92 -19.43 3.80 6.84
N LEU A 93 -19.40 2.49 6.53
CA LEU A 93 -19.14 1.46 7.54
C LEU A 93 -17.69 1.46 8.00
N THR A 94 -16.75 1.69 7.07
CA THR A 94 -15.32 1.84 7.42
C THR A 94 -15.13 3.05 8.33
N GLN A 95 -15.71 4.18 7.99
CA GLN A 95 -15.66 5.40 8.79
C GLN A 95 -16.27 5.20 10.19
N GLU A 96 -17.43 4.55 10.27
CA GLU A 96 -18.05 4.23 11.57
C GLU A 96 -17.15 3.34 12.44
N ALA A 97 -16.55 2.31 11.84
CA ALA A 97 -15.62 1.44 12.57
C ALA A 97 -14.39 2.20 13.08
N LEU A 98 -13.81 3.10 12.27
CA LEU A 98 -12.67 3.93 12.67
C LEU A 98 -13.04 4.94 13.77
N ASN A 99 -14.26 5.51 13.74
CA ASN A 99 -14.79 6.35 14.81
C ASN A 99 -14.89 5.58 16.12
N ARG A 100 -15.38 4.33 16.10
CA ARG A 100 -15.47 3.46 17.28
C ARG A 100 -14.10 3.11 17.86
N LEU A 101 -13.07 3.07 17.03
CA LEU A 101 -11.67 2.87 17.44
C LEU A 101 -11.03 4.16 17.98
N GLY A 102 -11.72 5.31 17.92
CA GLY A 102 -11.23 6.60 18.40
C GLY A 102 -10.11 7.20 17.53
N LEU A 103 -10.02 6.80 16.26
CA LEU A 103 -9.00 7.31 15.34
C LEU A 103 -9.37 8.71 14.85
N GLU A 104 -8.36 9.57 14.74
CA GLU A 104 -8.52 10.90 14.16
C GLU A 104 -8.74 10.85 12.64
N ARG A 105 -9.50 11.81 12.10
CA ARG A 105 -9.80 11.93 10.67
C ARG A 105 -10.30 10.63 10.01
N PRO A 106 -11.31 9.96 10.56
CA PRO A 106 -11.76 8.64 10.12
C PRO A 106 -12.28 8.63 8.69
N GLU A 107 -12.88 9.72 8.20
CA GLU A 107 -13.33 9.82 6.81
C GLU A 107 -12.14 9.82 5.84
N LEU A 108 -11.10 10.61 6.10
CA LEU A 108 -9.90 10.65 5.30
C LEU A 108 -9.22 9.27 5.26
N LEU A 109 -9.01 8.66 6.43
CA LEU A 109 -8.39 7.33 6.53
C LEU A 109 -9.20 6.26 5.79
N ALA A 110 -10.54 6.30 5.88
CA ALA A 110 -11.42 5.37 5.18
C ALA A 110 -11.31 5.51 3.66
N ARG A 111 -11.21 6.75 3.15
CA ARG A 111 -11.03 7.04 1.72
C ARG A 111 -9.65 6.59 1.21
N LEU A 112 -8.59 6.94 1.93
CA LEU A 112 -7.21 6.53 1.58
C LEU A 112 -7.04 5.01 1.59
N ALA A 113 -7.71 4.32 2.51
CA ALA A 113 -7.64 2.86 2.65
C ALA A 113 -8.51 2.08 1.65
N GLY A 114 -9.35 2.75 0.85
CA GLY A 114 -10.15 2.11 -0.20
C GLY A 114 -11.06 0.99 0.30
N GLY A 115 -11.68 1.13 1.49
CA GLY A 115 -12.58 0.13 2.07
C GLY A 115 -11.89 -1.03 2.81
N SER A 116 -10.60 -0.90 3.11
CA SER A 116 -9.86 -1.84 3.96
C SER A 116 -9.68 -1.28 5.37
N LEU A 117 -10.40 -1.84 6.35
CA LEU A 117 -10.26 -1.40 7.74
C LEU A 117 -8.83 -1.59 8.28
N GLY A 118 -8.20 -2.72 7.95
CA GLY A 118 -6.81 -2.99 8.35
C GLY A 118 -5.82 -1.99 7.75
N ALA A 119 -5.99 -1.63 6.47
CA ALA A 119 -5.17 -0.59 5.84
C ALA A 119 -5.39 0.78 6.51
N ALA A 120 -6.63 1.14 6.84
CA ALA A 120 -6.93 2.40 7.52
C ALA A 120 -6.26 2.49 8.91
N VAL A 121 -6.30 1.41 9.68
CA VAL A 121 -5.63 1.34 11.00
C VAL A 121 -4.11 1.44 10.83
N ASN A 122 -3.53 0.77 9.82
CA ASN A 122 -2.09 0.87 9.54
C ASN A 122 -1.68 2.27 9.10
N LEU A 123 -2.48 2.96 8.26
CA LEU A 123 -2.24 4.35 7.87
C LEU A 123 -2.28 5.29 9.07
N ALA A 124 -3.24 5.10 9.99
CA ALA A 124 -3.31 5.88 11.23
C ALA A 124 -2.08 5.62 12.13
N ALA A 125 -1.71 4.36 12.33
CA ALA A 125 -0.56 3.98 13.15
C ALA A 125 0.78 4.49 12.58
N ALA A 126 0.87 4.64 11.26
CA ALA A 126 2.02 5.18 10.56
C ALA A 126 1.99 6.71 10.41
N ASP A 127 1.02 7.39 11.00
CA ASP A 127 0.82 8.85 10.87
C ASP A 127 0.77 9.34 9.41
N ALA A 128 0.10 8.58 8.55
CA ALA A 128 0.02 8.88 7.11
C ALA A 128 -0.55 10.27 6.80
N VAL A 129 -1.34 10.82 7.72
CA VAL A 129 -1.90 12.17 7.60
C VAL A 129 -0.81 13.24 7.66
N SER A 130 0.19 13.10 8.52
CA SER A 130 1.34 14.00 8.58
C SER A 130 2.14 13.96 7.27
N TYR A 131 2.40 12.78 6.72
CA TYR A 131 3.06 12.62 5.41
C TYR A 131 2.25 13.26 4.27
N ARG A 132 0.92 13.15 4.31
CA ARG A 132 0.02 13.80 3.36
C ARG A 132 0.12 15.33 3.46
N ASP A 133 0.10 15.87 4.67
CA ASP A 133 0.19 17.31 4.89
C ASP A 133 1.53 17.86 4.40
N GLN A 134 2.63 17.17 4.65
CA GLN A 134 3.96 17.52 4.14
C GLN A 134 4.03 17.44 2.60
N ALA A 135 3.43 16.42 1.99
CA ALA A 135 3.35 16.30 0.54
C ALA A 135 2.53 17.44 -0.09
N LEU A 136 1.45 17.85 0.57
CA LEU A 136 0.62 18.95 0.13
C LEU A 136 1.34 20.30 0.25
N GLU A 137 2.05 20.55 1.36
CA GLU A 137 2.90 21.74 1.54
C GLU A 137 4.02 21.79 0.50
N PHE A 138 4.63 20.66 0.18
CA PHE A 138 5.63 20.58 -0.88
C PHE A 138 5.04 20.99 -2.24
N LEU A 139 3.89 20.47 -2.63
CA LEU A 139 3.24 20.85 -3.91
C LEU A 139 2.85 22.33 -3.97
N GLU A 140 2.43 22.92 -2.86
CA GLU A 140 2.10 24.34 -2.76
C GLU A 140 3.34 25.25 -2.80
N ALA A 141 4.49 24.78 -2.32
CA ALA A 141 5.73 25.54 -2.33
C ALA A 141 6.34 25.69 -3.73
N LEU A 142 5.94 24.86 -4.69
CA LEU A 142 6.50 24.84 -6.04
C LEU A 142 5.95 26.00 -6.93
N PRO A 143 6.75 26.62 -7.81
CA PRO A 143 8.19 26.39 -8.02
C PRO A 143 9.07 27.00 -6.94
N LEU A 144 10.16 26.30 -6.60
CA LEU A 144 11.07 26.73 -5.54
C LEU A 144 12.03 27.81 -6.03
N ALA A 145 12.19 28.88 -5.24
CA ALA A 145 13.19 29.90 -5.53
C ALA A 145 14.63 29.35 -5.44
N GLN A 146 14.89 28.50 -4.46
CA GLN A 146 16.19 27.88 -4.21
C GLN A 146 16.01 26.39 -3.83
N PRO A 147 15.93 25.47 -4.81
CA PRO A 147 15.60 24.05 -4.57
C PRO A 147 16.58 23.36 -3.60
N MET A 148 17.88 23.59 -3.76
CA MET A 148 18.88 22.97 -2.87
C MET A 148 18.78 23.49 -1.43
N ARG A 149 18.43 24.76 -1.24
CA ARG A 149 18.19 25.32 0.09
C ARG A 149 16.91 24.76 0.70
N TYR A 150 15.88 24.59 -0.12
CA TYR A 150 14.65 23.93 0.33
C TYR A 150 14.93 22.53 0.81
N VAL A 151 15.63 21.70 0.03
CA VAL A 151 16.02 20.33 0.42
C VAL A 151 16.76 20.35 1.76
N ALA A 152 17.79 21.24 1.90
CA ALA A 152 18.58 21.34 3.13
C ALA A 152 17.79 21.85 4.35
N SER A 153 16.68 22.55 4.15
CA SER A 153 15.85 23.10 5.23
C SER A 153 14.70 22.20 5.68
N GLN A 154 14.49 21.05 5.02
CA GLN A 154 13.40 20.15 5.35
C GLN A 154 13.84 19.03 6.29
N PRO A 155 13.49 19.10 7.61
CA PRO A 155 13.88 18.05 8.57
C PRO A 155 13.33 16.66 8.20
N TRP A 156 12.17 16.63 7.57
CA TRP A 156 11.53 15.38 7.18
C TRP A 156 12.32 14.59 6.11
N LEU A 157 13.06 15.27 5.22
CA LEU A 157 13.93 14.60 4.25
C LEU A 157 15.08 13.83 4.92
N GLU A 158 15.54 14.26 6.09
CA GLU A 158 16.59 13.57 6.85
C GLU A 158 16.06 12.46 7.73
N SER A 159 14.82 12.58 8.19
CA SER A 159 14.20 11.65 9.15
C SER A 159 13.53 10.45 8.48
N TYR A 160 13.30 10.50 7.17
CA TYR A 160 12.56 9.42 6.49
C TYR A 160 13.42 8.17 6.30
N ASP A 161 12.96 7.11 6.94
CA ASP A 161 13.34 5.75 6.63
C ASP A 161 12.62 5.25 5.36
N LYS A 162 12.79 3.97 5.06
CA LYS A 162 12.12 3.34 3.92
C LYS A 162 10.59 3.50 3.97
N GLN A 163 9.98 3.31 5.14
CA GLN A 163 8.54 3.37 5.30
C GLN A 163 8.00 4.78 5.13
N GLY A 164 8.66 5.76 5.74
CA GLY A 164 8.32 7.18 5.59
C GLY A 164 8.43 7.65 4.13
N GLY A 165 9.47 7.23 3.42
CA GLY A 165 9.63 7.53 2.01
C GLY A 165 8.54 6.93 1.13
N LEU A 166 8.12 5.69 1.40
CA LEU A 166 6.99 5.05 0.70
C LEU A 166 5.68 5.79 0.96
N LEU A 167 5.39 6.14 2.21
CA LEU A 167 4.18 6.88 2.57
C LEU A 167 4.14 8.26 1.91
N PHE A 168 5.23 9.01 1.96
CA PHE A 168 5.28 10.34 1.33
C PHE A 168 5.02 10.27 -0.17
N THR A 169 5.66 9.34 -0.89
CA THR A 169 5.46 9.16 -2.33
C THR A 169 4.05 8.70 -2.67
N GLU A 170 3.45 7.84 -1.83
CA GLU A 170 2.06 7.41 -1.98
C GLU A 170 1.09 8.58 -1.77
N MET A 171 1.32 9.43 -0.76
CA MET A 171 0.50 10.62 -0.53
C MET A 171 0.63 11.64 -1.68
N LEU A 172 1.81 11.80 -2.28
CA LEU A 172 1.98 12.60 -3.50
C LEU A 172 1.14 12.07 -4.66
N LEU A 173 1.09 10.74 -4.85
CA LEU A 173 0.25 10.12 -5.88
C LEU A 173 -1.24 10.39 -5.65
N PHE A 174 -1.71 10.24 -4.40
CA PHE A 174 -3.10 10.52 -4.07
C PHE A 174 -3.46 12.00 -4.26
N LEU A 175 -2.58 12.92 -3.88
CA LEU A 175 -2.78 14.34 -4.08
C LEU A 175 -2.80 14.71 -5.58
N ALA A 176 -1.85 14.23 -6.37
CA ALA A 176 -1.83 14.47 -7.81
C ALA A 176 -3.11 13.94 -8.49
N ARG A 177 -3.57 12.75 -8.11
CA ARG A 177 -4.86 12.18 -8.54
C ARG A 177 -6.04 13.08 -8.18
N ASP A 178 -6.12 13.51 -6.92
CA ASP A 178 -7.25 14.31 -6.44
C ASP A 178 -7.30 15.67 -7.11
N VAL A 179 -6.13 16.31 -7.35
CA VAL A 179 -6.06 17.58 -8.13
C VAL A 179 -6.50 17.35 -9.57
N LEU A 180 -6.16 16.23 -10.21
CA LEU A 180 -6.63 15.86 -11.55
C LEU A 180 -8.13 15.61 -11.58
N LEU A 181 -8.68 14.92 -10.58
CA LEU A 181 -10.13 14.71 -10.45
C LEU A 181 -10.87 16.03 -10.30
N TRP A 182 -10.35 16.94 -9.45
CA TRP A 182 -10.90 18.28 -9.29
C TRP A 182 -10.95 19.04 -10.63
N LYS A 183 -9.86 19.01 -11.40
CA LYS A 183 -9.81 19.66 -12.74
C LYS A 183 -10.84 19.11 -13.73
N ASN A 184 -11.29 17.89 -13.53
CA ASN A 184 -12.27 17.22 -14.41
C ASN A 184 -13.71 17.24 -13.84
N GLY A 185 -13.98 17.97 -12.75
CA GLY A 185 -15.32 18.09 -12.15
C GLY A 185 -15.78 16.82 -11.43
N LEU A 186 -14.83 16.00 -10.92
CA LEU A 186 -15.08 14.74 -10.23
C LEU A 186 -14.78 14.84 -8.73
N GLU A 187 -15.18 15.97 -8.11
CA GLU A 187 -14.88 16.26 -6.69
C GLU A 187 -15.44 15.20 -5.72
N GLY A 188 -16.53 14.53 -6.08
CA GLY A 188 -17.12 13.48 -5.26
C GLY A 188 -16.24 12.22 -5.09
N GLN A 189 -15.20 12.07 -5.93
CA GLN A 189 -14.30 10.90 -5.93
C GLN A 189 -12.94 11.18 -5.30
N ILE A 190 -12.69 12.38 -4.78
CA ILE A 190 -11.43 12.73 -4.13
C ILE A 190 -11.29 12.02 -2.77
N TYR A 191 -10.05 11.71 -2.40
CA TYR A 191 -9.74 11.15 -1.08
C TYR A 191 -9.56 12.25 -0.04
N ASN A 192 -8.86 13.32 -0.38
CA ASN A 192 -8.47 14.41 0.50
C ASN A 192 -9.59 15.45 0.66
N CYS A 193 -10.78 15.01 1.10
CA CYS A 193 -11.98 15.84 1.24
C CYS A 193 -11.88 16.92 2.32
N ASP A 194 -10.95 16.79 3.25
CA ASP A 194 -10.69 17.72 4.36
C ASP A 194 -9.86 18.95 3.96
N CYS A 195 -9.28 18.95 2.76
CA CYS A 195 -8.45 20.07 2.27
C CYS A 195 -8.84 20.56 0.86
N THR A 196 -10.12 20.53 0.54
CA THR A 196 -10.67 20.85 -0.79
C THR A 196 -10.26 22.24 -1.31
N ASP A 197 -10.20 23.26 -0.46
CA ASP A 197 -9.74 24.60 -0.87
C ASP A 197 -8.27 24.62 -1.30
N ARG A 198 -7.43 23.82 -0.68
CA ARG A 198 -6.03 23.66 -1.09
C ARG A 198 -5.94 22.93 -2.44
N LEU A 199 -6.69 21.85 -2.60
CA LEU A 199 -6.76 21.11 -3.88
C LEU A 199 -7.28 22.01 -5.02
N ARG A 200 -8.28 22.85 -4.77
CA ARG A 200 -8.80 23.81 -5.75
C ARG A 200 -7.72 24.81 -6.20
N ARG A 201 -6.92 25.35 -5.26
CA ARG A 201 -5.80 26.25 -5.59
C ARG A 201 -4.74 25.54 -6.43
N LEU A 202 -4.38 24.32 -6.07
CA LEU A 202 -3.44 23.50 -6.86
C LEU A 202 -4.01 23.22 -8.26
N ALA A 203 -5.30 22.86 -8.37
CA ALA A 203 -5.96 22.62 -9.65
C ALA A 203 -5.95 23.85 -10.55
N ALA A 204 -6.08 25.05 -9.98
CA ALA A 204 -5.99 26.32 -10.74
C ALA A 204 -4.56 26.61 -11.21
N SER A 205 -3.54 26.25 -10.43
CA SER A 205 -2.13 26.61 -10.69
C SER A 205 -1.33 25.54 -11.44
N TRP A 206 -1.74 24.27 -11.41
CA TRP A 206 -1.01 23.18 -12.04
C TRP A 206 -1.66 22.72 -13.37
N PRO A 207 -0.92 22.63 -14.49
CA PRO A 207 -1.41 21.97 -15.70
C PRO A 207 -1.64 20.49 -15.48
N ALA A 208 -2.62 19.92 -16.19
CA ALA A 208 -2.92 18.49 -16.10
C ALA A 208 -1.74 17.61 -16.57
N SER A 209 -0.97 18.08 -17.57
CA SER A 209 0.24 17.40 -18.04
C SER A 209 1.31 17.29 -16.96
N HIS A 210 1.55 18.38 -16.21
CA HIS A 210 2.55 18.41 -15.15
C HIS A 210 2.11 17.59 -13.94
N LEU A 211 0.83 17.55 -13.61
CA LEU A 211 0.31 16.66 -12.56
C LEU A 211 0.50 15.19 -12.91
N LYS A 212 0.32 14.80 -14.17
CA LYS A 212 0.61 13.42 -14.63
C LYS A 212 2.09 13.10 -14.49
N GLN A 213 2.98 13.99 -14.94
CA GLN A 213 4.41 13.79 -14.81
C GLN A 213 4.88 13.76 -13.34
N ALA A 214 4.31 14.60 -12.48
CA ALA A 214 4.57 14.57 -11.04
C ALA A 214 4.13 13.23 -10.42
N ALA A 215 2.99 12.67 -10.84
CA ALA A 215 2.55 11.35 -10.45
C ALA A 215 3.53 10.26 -10.93
N ASP A 216 4.00 10.33 -12.18
CA ASP A 216 5.00 9.40 -12.71
C ASP A 216 6.33 9.46 -11.92
N ILE A 217 6.78 10.66 -11.57
CA ILE A 217 7.97 10.86 -10.72
C ILE A 217 7.76 10.20 -9.35
N ALA A 218 6.61 10.42 -8.71
CA ALA A 218 6.29 9.82 -7.42
C ALA A 218 6.19 8.29 -7.51
N GLN A 219 5.59 7.74 -8.58
CA GLN A 219 5.50 6.31 -8.80
C GLN A 219 6.86 5.64 -8.99
N GLN A 220 7.75 6.27 -9.78
CA GLN A 220 9.13 5.79 -9.95
C GLN A 220 9.91 5.84 -8.62
N ALA A 221 9.72 6.89 -7.83
CA ALA A 221 10.32 7.02 -6.52
C ALA A 221 9.83 5.92 -5.56
N TYR A 222 8.52 5.66 -5.52
CA TYR A 222 7.95 4.57 -4.74
C TYR A 222 8.61 3.23 -5.08
N GLN A 223 8.69 2.89 -6.37
CA GLN A 223 9.31 1.64 -6.84
C GLN A 223 10.79 1.54 -6.48
N ALA A 224 11.54 2.65 -6.59
CA ALA A 224 12.95 2.68 -6.23
C ALA A 224 13.15 2.43 -4.73
N ILE A 225 12.37 3.08 -3.87
CA ILE A 225 12.41 2.89 -2.41
C ILE A 225 11.97 1.46 -2.04
N GLU A 226 10.91 0.95 -2.66
CA GLU A 226 10.46 -0.43 -2.47
C GLU A 226 11.57 -1.43 -2.79
N SER A 227 12.35 -1.16 -3.86
CA SER A 227 13.52 -1.94 -4.28
C SER A 227 14.79 -1.67 -3.47
N ASN A 228 14.68 -1.03 -2.30
CA ASN A 228 15.75 -0.71 -1.36
C ASN A 228 16.73 0.39 -1.80
N ALA A 229 16.37 1.31 -2.69
CA ALA A 229 17.11 2.55 -2.86
C ALA A 229 16.97 3.42 -1.60
N GLY A 230 18.01 4.21 -1.30
CA GLY A 230 18.02 5.11 -0.14
C GLY A 230 16.91 6.16 -0.24
N ALA A 231 15.96 6.17 0.71
CA ALA A 231 14.79 7.03 0.66
C ALA A 231 15.14 8.52 0.54
N LYS A 232 16.10 9.00 1.33
CA LYS A 232 16.58 10.41 1.28
C LYS A 232 16.97 10.83 -0.14
N LEU A 233 17.88 10.12 -0.78
CA LEU A 233 18.37 10.46 -2.13
C LEU A 233 17.25 10.42 -3.17
N VAL A 234 16.36 9.45 -3.07
CA VAL A 234 15.21 9.34 -3.97
C VAL A 234 14.27 10.53 -3.79
N LEU A 235 13.96 10.92 -2.55
CA LEU A 235 13.07 12.05 -2.27
C LEU A 235 13.69 13.40 -2.64
N GLU A 236 15.00 13.60 -2.44
CA GLU A 236 15.73 14.76 -2.97
C GLU A 236 15.56 14.85 -4.50
N THR A 237 15.65 13.70 -5.18
CA THR A 237 15.44 13.63 -6.63
C THR A 237 14.00 13.98 -7.02
N VAL A 238 13.00 13.53 -6.23
CA VAL A 238 11.58 13.89 -6.43
C VAL A 238 11.42 15.41 -6.34
N VAL A 239 11.97 16.05 -5.30
CA VAL A 239 11.89 17.50 -5.11
C VAL A 239 12.46 18.23 -6.31
N LEU A 240 13.67 17.89 -6.75
CA LEU A 240 14.36 18.56 -7.85
C LEU A 240 13.64 18.36 -9.19
N LYS A 241 13.23 17.14 -9.53
CA LYS A 241 12.53 16.86 -10.79
C LYS A 241 11.17 17.55 -10.85
N THR A 242 10.41 17.55 -9.75
CA THR A 242 9.10 18.20 -9.70
C THR A 242 9.22 19.73 -9.77
N ASP A 243 10.30 20.30 -9.20
CA ASP A 243 10.57 21.73 -9.29
C ASP A 243 10.95 22.16 -10.73
N ILE A 244 11.80 21.39 -11.42
CA ILE A 244 12.13 21.63 -12.83
C ILE A 244 10.88 21.64 -13.68
N LEU A 245 10.03 20.62 -13.51
CA LEU A 245 8.76 20.49 -14.20
C LEU A 245 7.87 21.73 -14.03
N ARG A 246 7.85 22.33 -12.85
CA ARG A 246 7.06 23.56 -12.57
C ARG A 246 7.66 24.82 -13.14
N LYS A 247 8.94 24.84 -13.49
CA LYS A 247 9.66 25.99 -14.07
C LYS A 247 9.58 26.05 -15.60
N GLU A 248 9.34 24.93 -16.26
CA GLU A 248 9.32 24.85 -17.73
C GLU A 248 8.16 25.62 -18.38
N GLU A 249 7.21 26.14 -17.61
CA GLU A 249 6.08 26.96 -18.09
C GLU A 249 6.30 28.48 -18.04
N ARG A 250 7.45 28.96 -17.60
CA ARG A 250 7.76 30.40 -17.57
C ARG A 250 8.67 30.78 -18.71
#